data_733545d4b170800c006b4b724ea9acdf
#
_entry.id   733545d4b170800c006b4b724ea9acdf
#
_cell.length_a   1.000
_cell.length_b   1.000
_cell.length_c   1.000
_cell.angle_alpha   90.00
_cell.angle_beta   90.00
_cell.angle_gamma   90.00
#
_symmetry.space_group_name_H-M   'P 1'
#
loop_
_entity.id
_entity.type
_entity.pdbx_description
1 polymer ?
#
loop_
_entity_poly.entity_id
_entity_poly.type
_entity_poly.pdbx_seq_one_letter_code
_entity_poly.pdbx_strand_id
1 'polypeptide(L)'
;MTDEALIKDAREASAAFSDGLPNYLAQQVTTRYFATGWPIARWQQIDEITAELAYANGKEDYRDFKIDGKPIDRPERSGSWTTGEFGTTLEDVMSAGTNAAFKRRGDETLAGRAAVVFDYKVAAERSHWTMVAPDQRTYNPAYDGAVWIDKETRRVLRIEQRASAFPRDFPVSRAEAVLQYGYVKVDGKTYLLPASGENIGCMSGSGTCTRNAIAFRNYRKFSAESTVTFGK
;
A
#
# COMPACT_ATOMS: atom_id res chain seq x y z
N MET A 1 8.69 21.59 -17.96
CA MET A 1 8.65 21.39 -16.49
C MET A 1 9.86 20.58 -16.10
N THR A 2 10.59 21.01 -15.07
CA THR A 2 11.75 20.27 -14.54
C THR A 2 11.30 19.09 -13.67
N ASP A 3 12.17 18.10 -13.48
CA ASP A 3 11.90 16.95 -12.60
C ASP A 3 11.65 17.40 -11.15
N GLU A 4 12.41 18.37 -10.67
CA GLU A 4 12.22 18.96 -9.33
C GLU A 4 10.84 19.58 -9.14
N ALA A 5 10.36 20.34 -10.14
CA ALA A 5 9.02 20.92 -10.09
C ALA A 5 7.92 19.83 -10.09
N LEU A 6 8.09 18.77 -10.88
CA LEU A 6 7.14 17.67 -10.92
C LEU A 6 7.09 16.90 -9.57
N ILE A 7 8.25 16.64 -8.96
CA ILE A 7 8.32 15.99 -7.65
C ILE A 7 7.68 16.88 -6.57
N LYS A 8 7.95 18.20 -6.60
CA LYS A 8 7.33 19.17 -5.69
C LYS A 8 5.81 19.14 -5.80
N ASP A 9 5.27 19.28 -7.02
CA ASP A 9 3.83 19.25 -7.27
C ASP A 9 3.22 17.92 -6.78
N ALA A 10 3.90 16.79 -7.02
CA ALA A 10 3.45 15.48 -6.56
C ALA A 10 3.47 15.34 -5.04
N ARG A 11 4.44 15.92 -4.34
CA ARG A 11 4.48 15.99 -2.87
C ARG A 11 3.30 16.80 -2.31
N GLU A 12 3.03 17.97 -2.89
CA GLU A 12 1.89 18.81 -2.50
C GLU A 12 0.56 18.07 -2.73
N ALA A 13 0.40 17.42 -3.89
CA ALA A 13 -0.79 16.62 -4.19
C ALA A 13 -0.96 15.41 -3.26
N SER A 14 0.16 14.81 -2.80
CA SER A 14 0.15 13.68 -1.87
C SER A 14 -0.17 14.11 -0.45
N ALA A 15 0.38 15.23 0.02
CA ALA A 15 0.05 15.80 1.33
C ALA A 15 -1.43 16.22 1.43
N ALA A 16 -2.00 16.70 0.33
CA ALA A 16 -3.42 17.05 0.24
C ALA A 16 -4.33 15.87 -0.15
N PHE A 17 -3.80 14.64 -0.22
CA PHE A 17 -4.56 13.48 -0.70
C PHE A 17 -5.78 13.22 0.17
N SER A 18 -5.59 13.16 1.47
CA SER A 18 -6.65 12.89 2.45
C SER A 18 -7.68 14.02 2.55
N ASP A 19 -7.25 15.29 2.37
CA ASP A 19 -8.13 16.47 2.51
C ASP A 19 -9.22 16.53 1.44
N GLY A 20 -8.93 15.99 0.25
CA GLY A 20 -9.87 15.98 -0.88
C GLY A 20 -10.82 14.79 -0.93
N LEU A 21 -10.68 13.82 -0.01
CA LEU A 21 -11.48 12.61 -0.03
C LEU A 21 -12.78 12.76 0.78
N PRO A 22 -13.93 12.30 0.23
CA PRO A 22 -15.15 12.19 1.02
C PRO A 22 -15.01 11.03 2.02
N ASN A 23 -15.86 11.01 3.04
CA ASN A 23 -16.07 9.80 3.80
C ASN A 23 -16.67 8.72 2.89
N TYR A 24 -16.11 7.51 2.86
CA TYR A 24 -16.58 6.43 2.01
C TYR A 24 -16.42 5.06 2.67
N LEU A 25 -17.13 4.09 2.12
CA LEU A 25 -16.94 2.66 2.36
C LEU A 25 -16.34 2.02 1.12
N ALA A 26 -15.52 1.00 1.31
CA ALA A 26 -15.01 0.12 0.27
C ALA A 26 -14.93 -1.31 0.79
N GLN A 27 -14.89 -2.27 -0.11
CA GLN A 27 -14.56 -3.65 0.20
C GLN A 27 -13.09 -3.90 -0.14
N GLN A 28 -12.30 -4.32 0.85
CA GLN A 28 -10.98 -4.88 0.61
C GLN A 28 -11.10 -6.38 0.45
N VAL A 29 -10.47 -6.91 -0.60
CA VAL A 29 -10.32 -8.34 -0.86
C VAL A 29 -8.85 -8.66 -0.92
N THR A 30 -8.36 -9.50 -0.02
CA THR A 30 -6.95 -9.92 0.07
C THR A 30 -6.86 -11.40 -0.20
N THR A 31 -6.32 -11.79 -1.36
CA THR A 31 -6.00 -13.19 -1.66
C THR A 31 -4.58 -13.47 -1.18
N ARG A 32 -4.44 -14.45 -0.29
CA ARG A 32 -3.16 -14.82 0.30
C ARG A 32 -2.54 -16.02 -0.38
N TYR A 33 -1.22 -15.93 -0.56
CA TYR A 33 -0.43 -17.02 -1.17
C TYR A 33 0.80 -17.30 -0.32
N PHE A 34 1.32 -18.51 -0.48
CA PHE A 34 2.64 -18.85 0.03
C PHE A 34 3.48 -19.54 -1.05
N ALA A 35 4.80 -19.49 -0.88
CA ALA A 35 5.76 -20.20 -1.71
C ALA A 35 6.99 -20.58 -0.89
N THR A 36 7.74 -21.61 -1.34
CA THR A 36 9.03 -21.99 -0.78
C THR A 36 10.12 -21.91 -1.85
N GLY A 37 11.34 -21.53 -1.39
CA GLY A 37 12.50 -21.38 -2.29
C GLY A 37 12.54 -20.02 -2.99
N TRP A 38 13.74 -19.63 -3.37
CA TRP A 38 14.02 -18.41 -4.13
C TRP A 38 15.01 -18.73 -5.26
N PRO A 39 14.78 -18.31 -6.51
CA PRO A 39 13.60 -17.57 -6.99
C PRO A 39 12.30 -18.37 -6.90
N ILE A 40 11.18 -17.66 -6.69
CA ILE A 40 9.86 -18.28 -6.52
C ILE A 40 9.39 -18.84 -7.87
N ALA A 41 9.27 -20.16 -7.93
CA ALA A 41 8.78 -20.84 -9.14
C ALA A 41 7.25 -20.85 -9.23
N ARG A 42 6.55 -20.96 -8.08
CA ARG A 42 5.09 -21.06 -8.04
C ARG A 42 4.54 -20.54 -6.71
N TRP A 43 3.49 -19.73 -6.80
CA TRP A 43 2.65 -19.34 -5.67
C TRP A 43 1.50 -20.34 -5.48
N GLN A 44 1.24 -20.70 -4.23
CA GLN A 44 0.09 -21.51 -3.84
C GLN A 44 -0.86 -20.62 -3.06
N GLN A 45 -2.13 -20.57 -3.51
CA GLN A 45 -3.15 -19.83 -2.79
C GLN A 45 -3.48 -20.53 -1.48
N ILE A 46 -3.58 -19.76 -0.42
CA ILE A 46 -3.96 -20.21 0.92
C ILE A 46 -5.46 -20.00 1.11
N ASP A 47 -5.92 -18.77 1.03
CA ASP A 47 -7.29 -18.33 1.30
C ASP A 47 -7.56 -16.93 0.73
N GLU A 48 -8.76 -16.42 0.99
CA GLU A 48 -9.17 -15.07 0.69
C GLU A 48 -9.77 -14.41 1.94
N ILE A 49 -9.24 -13.23 2.31
CA ILE A 49 -9.81 -12.40 3.37
C ILE A 49 -10.59 -11.26 2.73
N THR A 50 -11.83 -11.05 3.18
CA THR A 50 -12.61 -9.86 2.86
C THR A 50 -12.82 -9.02 4.11
N ALA A 51 -12.80 -7.69 3.96
CA ALA A 51 -13.11 -6.74 5.01
C ALA A 51 -13.91 -5.55 4.43
N GLU A 52 -14.78 -4.96 5.22
CA GLU A 52 -15.31 -3.63 4.92
C GLU A 52 -14.32 -2.59 5.46
N LEU A 53 -13.86 -1.70 4.58
CA LEU A 53 -13.05 -0.55 4.90
C LEU A 53 -13.94 0.67 4.99
N ALA A 54 -13.95 1.34 6.13
CA ALA A 54 -14.53 2.65 6.32
C ALA A 54 -13.42 3.70 6.36
N TYR A 55 -13.50 4.70 5.49
CA TYR A 55 -12.64 5.87 5.53
C TYR A 55 -13.44 7.08 5.99
N ALA A 56 -13.06 7.67 7.11
CA ALA A 56 -13.72 8.84 7.68
C ALA A 56 -12.73 9.76 8.37
N ASN A 57 -12.79 11.05 8.06
CA ASN A 57 -11.97 12.09 8.69
C ASN A 57 -10.46 11.78 8.65
N GLY A 58 -9.96 11.27 7.51
CA GLY A 58 -8.55 10.93 7.33
C GLY A 58 -8.12 9.62 7.99
N LYS A 59 -9.05 8.82 8.53
CA LYS A 59 -8.76 7.56 9.21
C LYS A 59 -9.42 6.38 8.54
N GLU A 60 -8.70 5.26 8.53
CA GLU A 60 -9.19 3.97 8.07
C GLU A 60 -9.66 3.15 9.28
N ASP A 61 -10.79 2.47 9.12
CA ASP A 61 -11.32 1.47 10.04
C ASP A 61 -11.73 0.23 9.25
N TYR A 62 -11.29 -0.94 9.72
CA TYR A 62 -11.54 -2.22 9.06
C TYR A 62 -12.43 -3.08 9.94
N ARG A 63 -13.50 -3.64 9.34
CA ARG A 63 -14.49 -4.45 10.05
C ARG A 63 -15.07 -5.55 9.18
N ASP A 64 -15.94 -6.37 9.75
CA ASP A 64 -16.65 -7.46 9.07
C ASP A 64 -15.71 -8.42 8.34
N PHE A 65 -14.61 -8.80 9.00
CA PHE A 65 -13.63 -9.71 8.45
C PHE A 65 -14.19 -11.09 8.21
N LYS A 66 -13.87 -11.66 7.04
CA LYS A 66 -14.20 -13.06 6.70
C LYS A 66 -13.00 -13.71 6.04
N ILE A 67 -12.73 -14.98 6.38
CA ILE A 67 -11.82 -15.87 5.63
C ILE A 67 -12.67 -16.88 4.88
N ASP A 68 -12.54 -16.95 3.55
CA ASP A 68 -13.33 -17.83 2.68
C ASP A 68 -14.84 -17.76 2.99
N GLY A 69 -15.33 -16.52 3.22
CA GLY A 69 -16.72 -16.24 3.56
C GLY A 69 -17.12 -16.49 5.02
N LYS A 70 -16.26 -17.03 5.88
CA LYS A 70 -16.55 -17.29 7.29
C LYS A 70 -16.07 -16.13 8.16
N PRO A 71 -16.93 -15.56 9.05
CA PRO A 71 -16.56 -14.47 9.94
C PRO A 71 -15.36 -14.81 10.83
N ILE A 72 -14.49 -13.81 11.04
CA ILE A 72 -13.36 -13.87 11.98
C ILE A 72 -13.22 -12.53 12.71
N ASP A 73 -12.66 -12.55 13.92
CA ASP A 73 -12.48 -11.34 14.72
C ASP A 73 -11.12 -10.65 14.45
N ARG A 74 -10.07 -11.43 14.15
CA ARG A 74 -8.68 -10.95 14.09
C ARG A 74 -7.93 -11.59 12.92
N PRO A 75 -7.89 -10.91 11.76
CA PRO A 75 -7.22 -11.44 10.57
C PRO A 75 -5.71 -11.62 10.77
N GLU A 76 -5.06 -10.77 11.59
CA GLU A 76 -3.63 -10.84 11.88
C GLU A 76 -3.20 -12.13 12.60
N ARG A 77 -4.14 -12.81 13.27
CA ARG A 77 -3.89 -14.11 13.92
C ARG A 77 -3.92 -15.28 12.95
N SER A 78 -4.45 -15.07 11.77
CA SER A 78 -4.58 -16.14 10.75
C SER A 78 -3.40 -16.18 9.78
N GLY A 79 -2.42 -15.27 9.91
CA GLY A 79 -1.25 -15.19 9.04
C GLY A 79 -0.94 -13.78 8.59
N SER A 80 -0.28 -13.64 7.43
CA SER A 80 0.10 -12.33 6.88
C SER A 80 -1.14 -11.47 6.61
N TRP A 81 -1.15 -10.28 7.19
CA TRP A 81 -2.16 -9.26 7.01
C TRP A 81 -1.49 -7.88 6.94
N THR A 82 -2.00 -6.99 6.12
CA THR A 82 -1.48 -5.63 5.95
C THR A 82 -2.61 -4.61 5.96
N THR A 83 -2.31 -3.42 6.43
CA THR A 83 -3.20 -2.25 6.47
C THR A 83 -2.39 -1.01 6.09
N GLY A 84 -3.05 0.11 5.82
CA GLY A 84 -2.37 1.38 5.57
C GLY A 84 -2.07 1.67 4.10
N GLU A 85 -2.67 0.92 3.17
CA GLU A 85 -2.46 1.14 1.74
C GLU A 85 -3.10 2.45 1.24
N PHE A 86 -3.98 3.07 2.03
CA PHE A 86 -4.76 4.22 1.56
C PHE A 86 -4.00 5.54 1.52
N GLY A 87 -3.29 5.88 2.53
CA GLY A 87 -2.62 7.18 2.62
C GLY A 87 -1.19 7.06 3.12
N THR A 88 -0.98 6.15 4.07
CA THR A 88 0.28 6.04 4.80
C THR A 88 1.48 5.79 3.89
N THR A 89 1.38 4.86 2.94
CA THR A 89 2.48 4.58 1.99
C THR A 89 2.77 5.78 1.08
N LEU A 90 1.71 6.44 0.58
CA LEU A 90 1.84 7.61 -0.28
C LEU A 90 2.48 8.77 0.48
N GLU A 91 1.97 9.07 1.66
CA GLU A 91 2.50 10.13 2.52
C GLU A 91 3.96 9.86 2.90
N ASP A 92 4.29 8.63 3.27
CA ASP A 92 5.64 8.26 3.67
C ASP A 92 6.64 8.50 2.53
N VAL A 93 6.42 7.90 1.36
CA VAL A 93 7.35 8.02 0.22
C VAL A 93 7.48 9.46 -0.28
N MET A 94 6.38 10.22 -0.31
CA MET A 94 6.36 11.59 -0.84
C MET A 94 6.65 12.65 0.23
N SER A 95 6.66 12.31 1.51
CA SER A 95 6.97 13.23 2.61
C SER A 95 8.35 13.88 2.46
N ALA A 96 8.44 15.15 2.81
CA ALA A 96 9.73 15.81 2.93
C ALA A 96 10.57 15.25 4.07
N GLY A 97 9.94 14.74 5.14
CA GLY A 97 10.59 14.12 6.31
C GLY A 97 11.35 12.84 5.98
N THR A 98 10.82 12.04 5.07
CA THR A 98 11.45 10.81 4.55
C THR A 98 12.70 11.12 3.73
N ASN A 99 12.77 12.33 3.13
CA ASN A 99 13.90 12.79 2.34
C ASN A 99 14.31 11.79 1.24
N ALA A 100 13.33 11.18 0.59
CA ALA A 100 13.58 10.24 -0.50
C ALA A 100 14.37 10.92 -1.64
N ALA A 101 15.45 10.24 -2.07
CA ALA A 101 16.27 10.69 -3.20
C ALA A 101 15.69 10.16 -4.51
N PHE A 102 15.13 11.06 -5.34
CA PHE A 102 14.50 10.71 -6.61
C PHE A 102 15.47 10.85 -7.79
N LYS A 103 15.40 9.88 -8.71
CA LYS A 103 16.13 9.92 -9.99
C LYS A 103 15.17 9.51 -11.09
N ARG A 104 14.99 10.36 -12.12
CA ARG A 104 14.15 10.04 -13.27
C ARG A 104 14.64 8.75 -13.94
N ARG A 105 13.70 7.81 -14.17
CA ARG A 105 13.90 6.59 -14.97
C ARG A 105 13.49 6.81 -16.43
N GLY A 106 12.34 7.44 -16.64
CA GLY A 106 11.79 7.68 -17.97
C GLY A 106 10.30 8.00 -17.96
N ASP A 107 9.68 7.86 -19.11
CA ASP A 107 8.26 8.08 -19.32
C ASP A 107 7.59 6.74 -19.63
N GLU A 108 6.42 6.51 -19.04
CA GLU A 108 5.62 5.29 -19.26
C GLU A 108 4.14 5.64 -19.41
N THR A 109 3.36 4.70 -19.92
CA THR A 109 1.90 4.76 -19.90
C THR A 109 1.37 3.74 -18.90
N LEU A 110 0.64 4.21 -17.88
CA LEU A 110 0.02 3.37 -16.87
C LEU A 110 -1.51 3.55 -16.91
N ALA A 111 -2.25 2.48 -17.14
CA ALA A 111 -3.72 2.49 -17.26
C ALA A 111 -4.25 3.57 -18.22
N GLY A 112 -3.57 3.77 -19.36
CA GLY A 112 -3.92 4.77 -20.39
C GLY A 112 -3.50 6.21 -20.06
N ARG A 113 -2.78 6.46 -18.97
CA ARG A 113 -2.30 7.79 -18.57
C ARG A 113 -0.79 7.91 -18.74
N ALA A 114 -0.35 9.03 -19.29
CA ALA A 114 1.07 9.33 -19.42
C ALA A 114 1.66 9.68 -18.05
N ALA A 115 2.70 8.96 -17.64
CA ALA A 115 3.38 9.15 -16.37
C ALA A 115 4.88 9.35 -16.57
N VAL A 116 5.50 10.06 -15.63
CA VAL A 116 6.95 10.07 -15.43
C VAL A 116 7.28 9.11 -14.31
N VAL A 117 8.27 8.26 -14.52
CA VAL A 117 8.74 7.28 -13.54
C VAL A 117 10.01 7.78 -12.90
N PHE A 118 10.03 7.79 -11.58
CA PHE A 118 11.22 8.06 -10.80
C PHE A 118 11.58 6.85 -9.95
N ASP A 119 12.84 6.44 -10.01
CA ASP A 119 13.44 5.60 -8.97
C ASP A 119 13.65 6.43 -7.72
N TYR A 120 13.50 5.83 -6.55
CA TYR A 120 13.80 6.50 -5.29
C TYR A 120 14.50 5.58 -4.29
N LYS A 121 15.15 6.21 -3.30
CA LYS A 121 15.79 5.51 -2.18
C LYS A 121 15.50 6.24 -0.88
N VAL A 122 15.26 5.48 0.17
CA VAL A 122 15.05 5.94 1.54
C VAL A 122 16.05 5.25 2.46
N ALA A 123 16.81 6.04 3.20
CA ALA A 123 17.76 5.51 4.19
C ALA A 123 17.02 4.97 5.43
N ALA A 124 17.62 4.01 6.14
CA ALA A 124 16.98 3.35 7.28
C ALA A 124 16.55 4.33 8.38
N GLU A 125 17.39 5.33 8.67
CA GLU A 125 17.12 6.38 9.68
C GLU A 125 15.97 7.34 9.31
N ARG A 126 15.48 7.26 8.08
CA ARG A 126 14.33 8.03 7.55
C ARG A 126 13.14 7.16 7.18
N SER A 127 13.29 5.86 7.35
CA SER A 127 12.26 4.88 7.02
C SER A 127 11.19 4.85 8.12
N HIS A 128 9.93 4.97 7.72
CA HIS A 128 8.77 4.71 8.57
C HIS A 128 8.08 3.39 8.19
N TRP A 129 8.63 2.67 7.21
CA TRP A 129 8.12 1.36 6.82
C TRP A 129 8.48 0.33 7.86
N THR A 130 7.55 0.02 8.75
CA THR A 130 7.78 -0.89 9.88
C THR A 130 7.46 -2.33 9.49
N MET A 131 8.46 -3.20 9.61
CA MET A 131 8.29 -4.64 9.53
C MET A 131 8.08 -5.21 10.93
N VAL A 132 7.01 -6.00 11.10
CA VAL A 132 6.75 -6.75 12.33
C VAL A 132 7.00 -8.22 12.04
N ALA A 133 7.97 -8.81 12.73
CA ALA A 133 8.29 -10.22 12.59
C ALA A 133 7.32 -11.11 13.41
N PRO A 134 7.21 -12.43 13.13
CA PRO A 134 6.37 -13.35 13.89
C PRO A 134 6.69 -13.41 15.39
N ASP A 135 7.93 -13.12 15.77
CA ASP A 135 8.37 -13.03 17.16
C ASP A 135 8.14 -11.65 17.80
N GLN A 136 7.35 -10.80 17.15
CA GLN A 136 6.96 -9.43 17.55
C GLN A 136 8.10 -8.41 17.53
N ARG A 137 9.31 -8.75 17.11
CA ARG A 137 10.35 -7.76 16.86
C ARG A 137 9.97 -6.87 15.69
N THR A 138 10.33 -5.60 15.78
CA THR A 138 10.09 -4.60 14.74
C THR A 138 11.41 -4.12 14.14
N TYR A 139 11.38 -3.76 12.86
CA TYR A 139 12.52 -3.17 12.17
C TYR A 139 12.05 -2.24 11.06
N ASN A 140 12.71 -1.08 10.93
CA ASN A 140 12.47 -0.12 9.85
C ASN A 140 13.64 -0.20 8.86
N PRO A 141 13.53 -0.96 7.77
CA PRO A 141 14.63 -1.13 6.81
C PRO A 141 14.81 0.12 5.95
N ALA A 142 16.04 0.33 5.44
CA ALA A 142 16.22 1.10 4.24
C ALA A 142 15.47 0.42 3.07
N TYR A 143 14.90 1.22 2.17
CA TYR A 143 14.19 0.69 1.02
C TYR A 143 14.41 1.53 -0.25
N ASP A 144 14.24 0.90 -1.37
CA ASP A 144 14.21 1.53 -2.67
C ASP A 144 12.92 1.17 -3.43
N GLY A 145 12.67 1.87 -4.52
CA GLY A 145 11.51 1.56 -5.35
C GLY A 145 11.34 2.52 -6.51
N ALA A 146 10.10 2.62 -6.99
CA ALA A 146 9.74 3.54 -8.03
C ALA A 146 8.36 4.16 -7.79
N VAL A 147 8.17 5.38 -8.29
CA VAL A 147 6.88 6.07 -8.32
C VAL A 147 6.54 6.49 -9.74
N TRP A 148 5.28 6.36 -10.10
CA TRP A 148 4.69 6.84 -11.35
C TRP A 148 3.88 8.09 -11.07
N ILE A 149 4.32 9.24 -11.58
CA ILE A 149 3.65 10.52 -11.41
C ILE A 149 2.93 10.88 -12.72
N ASP A 150 1.64 11.04 -12.65
CA ASP A 150 0.78 11.45 -13.77
C ASP A 150 1.20 12.82 -14.30
N LYS A 151 1.43 12.92 -15.62
CA LYS A 151 1.88 14.17 -16.25
C LYS A 151 0.84 15.29 -16.25
N GLU A 152 -0.44 14.93 -16.22
CA GLU A 152 -1.54 15.88 -16.27
C GLU A 152 -1.92 16.38 -14.87
N THR A 153 -2.18 15.42 -13.95
CA THR A 153 -2.73 15.73 -12.62
C THR A 153 -1.67 15.90 -11.53
N ARG A 154 -0.40 15.55 -11.80
CA ARG A 154 0.72 15.55 -10.83
C ARG A 154 0.54 14.57 -9.67
N ARG A 155 -0.44 13.69 -9.76
CA ARG A 155 -0.74 12.72 -8.71
C ARG A 155 0.05 11.43 -8.93
N VAL A 156 0.36 10.74 -7.84
CA VAL A 156 1.01 9.44 -7.88
C VAL A 156 -0.02 8.38 -8.29
N LEU A 157 0.29 7.61 -9.33
CA LEU A 157 -0.55 6.52 -9.85
C LEU A 157 -0.11 5.14 -9.34
N ARG A 158 1.18 4.99 -9.02
CA ARG A 158 1.74 3.72 -8.54
C ARG A 158 2.97 3.98 -7.68
N ILE A 159 3.14 3.17 -6.65
CA ILE A 159 4.33 3.10 -5.80
C ILE A 159 4.80 1.65 -5.76
N GLU A 160 6.08 1.45 -5.90
CA GLU A 160 6.76 0.18 -5.62
C GLU A 160 7.80 0.41 -4.53
N GLN A 161 7.90 -0.52 -3.59
CA GLN A 161 8.87 -0.48 -2.49
C GLN A 161 9.56 -1.84 -2.37
N ARG A 162 10.82 -1.82 -1.99
CA ARG A 162 11.62 -3.02 -1.86
C ARG A 162 12.66 -2.84 -0.76
N ALA A 163 12.66 -3.74 0.22
CA ALA A 163 13.67 -3.84 1.27
C ALA A 163 14.28 -5.23 1.29
N SER A 164 15.61 -5.30 1.32
CA SER A 164 16.38 -6.56 1.35
C SER A 164 17.55 -6.52 2.32
N ALA A 165 17.86 -5.34 2.88
CA ALA A 165 18.93 -5.16 3.86
C ALA A 165 18.37 -5.25 5.28
N PHE A 166 18.20 -6.47 5.78
CA PHE A 166 17.78 -6.76 7.14
C PHE A 166 18.95 -7.23 8.01
N PRO A 167 18.90 -7.04 9.35
CA PRO A 167 19.85 -7.66 10.26
C PRO A 167 19.86 -9.19 10.11
N ARG A 168 21.05 -9.80 10.27
CA ARG A 168 21.22 -11.26 10.06
C ARG A 168 20.33 -12.12 10.96
N ASP A 169 20.05 -11.62 12.16
CA ASP A 169 19.21 -12.27 13.17
C ASP A 169 17.72 -11.90 13.06
N PHE A 170 17.36 -11.01 12.13
CA PHE A 170 15.96 -10.65 11.91
C PHE A 170 15.25 -11.73 11.09
N PRO A 171 14.03 -12.15 11.50
CA PRO A 171 13.33 -13.24 10.84
C PRO A 171 12.91 -12.98 9.38
N VAL A 172 12.82 -11.72 8.96
CA VAL A 172 12.50 -11.35 7.58
C VAL A 172 13.78 -11.04 6.81
N SER A 173 13.90 -11.57 5.59
CA SER A 173 15.04 -11.35 4.70
C SER A 173 14.73 -10.46 3.50
N ARG A 174 13.45 -10.29 3.16
CA ARG A 174 12.98 -9.50 2.03
C ARG A 174 11.55 -9.04 2.27
N ALA A 175 11.25 -7.82 1.88
CA ALA A 175 9.91 -7.27 1.83
C ALA A 175 9.73 -6.46 0.55
N GLU A 176 8.58 -6.61 -0.10
CA GLU A 176 8.18 -5.83 -1.27
C GLU A 176 6.73 -5.38 -1.11
N ALA A 177 6.44 -4.18 -1.58
CA ALA A 177 5.08 -3.66 -1.66
C ALA A 177 4.87 -2.96 -3.00
N VAL A 178 3.68 -3.12 -3.55
CA VAL A 178 3.19 -2.39 -4.72
C VAL A 178 1.83 -1.84 -4.37
N LEU A 179 1.60 -0.56 -4.64
CA LEU A 179 0.31 0.08 -4.50
C LEU A 179 -0.03 0.80 -5.80
N GLN A 180 -1.22 0.55 -6.33
CA GLN A 180 -1.72 1.20 -7.54
C GLN A 180 -3.01 1.94 -7.25
N TYR A 181 -3.06 3.20 -7.66
CA TYR A 181 -4.22 4.07 -7.58
C TYR A 181 -4.99 4.06 -8.89
N GLY A 182 -6.30 4.21 -8.79
CA GLY A 182 -7.21 4.30 -9.94
C GLY A 182 -8.24 5.40 -9.75
N TYR A 183 -8.74 5.94 -10.85
CA TYR A 183 -9.83 6.91 -10.81
C TYR A 183 -11.17 6.18 -10.64
N VAL A 184 -11.82 6.41 -9.51
CA VAL A 184 -13.10 5.79 -9.12
C VAL A 184 -14.18 6.84 -8.98
N LYS A 185 -15.38 6.58 -9.51
CA LYS A 185 -16.54 7.42 -9.28
C LYS A 185 -17.22 7.06 -7.96
N VAL A 186 -17.34 8.05 -7.08
CA VAL A 186 -18.10 7.95 -5.83
C VAL A 186 -19.09 9.10 -5.79
N ASP A 187 -20.39 8.80 -5.76
CA ASP A 187 -21.46 9.80 -5.75
C ASP A 187 -21.34 10.85 -6.88
N GLY A 188 -21.10 10.37 -8.12
CA GLY A 188 -21.00 11.21 -9.31
C GLY A 188 -19.68 11.98 -9.48
N LYS A 189 -18.81 12.05 -8.47
CA LYS A 189 -17.48 12.67 -8.53
C LYS A 189 -16.40 11.62 -8.71
N THR A 190 -15.33 11.99 -9.39
CA THR A 190 -14.17 11.11 -9.64
C THR A 190 -13.05 11.44 -8.66
N TYR A 191 -12.55 10.40 -7.96
CA TYR A 191 -11.45 10.47 -7.02
C TYR A 191 -10.35 9.51 -7.43
N LEU A 192 -9.10 9.85 -7.14
CA LEU A 192 -7.98 8.91 -7.24
C LEU A 192 -7.92 8.14 -5.92
N LEU A 193 -8.16 6.83 -5.97
CA LEU A 193 -8.25 5.95 -4.80
C LEU A 193 -7.38 4.71 -5.02
N PRO A 194 -6.91 4.02 -3.98
CA PRO A 194 -6.26 2.72 -4.12
C PRO A 194 -7.14 1.76 -4.91
N ALA A 195 -6.58 1.14 -5.95
CA ALA A 195 -7.28 0.16 -6.77
C ALA A 195 -6.83 -1.26 -6.45
N SER A 196 -5.52 -1.43 -6.26
CA SER A 196 -4.92 -2.70 -5.90
C SER A 196 -3.61 -2.50 -5.13
N GLY A 197 -3.24 -3.51 -4.36
CA GLY A 197 -1.96 -3.61 -3.69
C GLY A 197 -1.38 -5.01 -3.79
N GLU A 198 -0.09 -5.14 -3.58
CA GLU A 198 0.59 -6.42 -3.43
C GLU A 198 1.68 -6.27 -2.37
N ASN A 199 1.73 -7.20 -1.43
CA ASN A 199 2.81 -7.27 -0.44
C ASN A 199 3.43 -8.65 -0.46
N ILE A 200 4.76 -8.70 -0.50
CA ILE A 200 5.55 -9.94 -0.42
C ILE A 200 6.49 -9.83 0.76
N GLY A 201 6.51 -10.86 1.60
CA GLY A 201 7.46 -11.01 2.69
C GLY A 201 8.13 -12.37 2.64
N CYS A 202 9.46 -12.43 2.76
CA CYS A 202 10.19 -13.70 2.79
C CYS A 202 10.93 -13.86 4.13
N MET A 203 10.84 -15.07 4.68
CA MET A 203 11.48 -15.40 5.96
C MET A 203 12.93 -15.80 5.78
N SER A 204 13.78 -15.35 6.69
CA SER A 204 15.17 -15.79 6.79
C SER A 204 15.24 -17.30 7.11
N GLY A 205 16.20 -18.00 6.50
CA GLY A 205 16.50 -19.40 6.81
C GLY A 205 15.56 -20.43 6.19
N SER A 206 14.25 -20.23 6.21
CA SER A 206 13.29 -21.19 5.65
C SER A 206 13.08 -21.04 4.15
N GLY A 207 13.43 -19.90 3.57
CA GLY A 207 13.09 -19.55 2.18
C GLY A 207 11.58 -19.49 1.90
N THR A 208 10.75 -19.45 2.95
CA THR A 208 9.30 -19.32 2.80
C THR A 208 8.93 -17.86 2.56
N CYS A 209 8.11 -17.63 1.54
CA CYS A 209 7.57 -16.31 1.22
C CYS A 209 6.05 -16.32 1.28
N THR A 210 5.47 -15.22 1.72
CA THR A 210 4.03 -14.94 1.65
C THR A 210 3.77 -13.81 0.68
N ARG A 211 2.62 -13.82 0.03
CA ARG A 211 2.14 -12.77 -0.87
C ARG A 211 0.69 -12.48 -0.57
N ASN A 212 0.37 -11.21 -0.37
CA ASN A 212 -0.99 -10.70 -0.27
C ASN A 212 -1.29 -9.91 -1.56
N ALA A 213 -2.24 -10.39 -2.37
CA ALA A 213 -2.77 -9.65 -3.50
C ALA A 213 -4.07 -8.98 -3.07
N ILE A 214 -4.09 -7.65 -3.06
CA ILE A 214 -5.15 -6.82 -2.49
C ILE A 214 -5.90 -6.12 -3.63
N ALA A 215 -7.24 -6.15 -3.57
CA ALA A 215 -8.11 -5.39 -4.46
C ALA A 215 -9.12 -4.59 -3.63
N PHE A 216 -9.36 -3.35 -4.03
CA PHE A 216 -10.39 -2.50 -3.44
C PHE A 216 -11.54 -2.37 -4.41
N ARG A 217 -12.76 -2.59 -3.91
CA ARG A 217 -13.98 -2.66 -4.73
C ARG A 217 -15.14 -1.97 -4.03
N ASN A 218 -16.25 -1.76 -4.77
CA ASN A 218 -17.55 -1.34 -4.23
C ASN A 218 -17.47 -0.03 -3.44
N TYR A 219 -16.70 0.93 -3.93
CA TYR A 219 -16.60 2.25 -3.36
C TYR A 219 -17.97 2.94 -3.32
N ARG A 220 -18.37 3.42 -2.14
CA ARG A 220 -19.62 4.16 -1.93
C ARG A 220 -19.43 5.22 -0.85
N LYS A 221 -20.11 6.35 -1.01
CA LYS A 221 -20.09 7.41 0.00
C LYS A 221 -20.87 6.98 1.25
N PHE A 222 -20.49 7.46 2.43
CA PHE A 222 -21.34 7.39 3.59
C PHE A 222 -22.63 8.20 3.31
N SER A 223 -23.81 7.59 3.50
CA SER A 223 -25.03 8.36 3.71
C SER A 223 -25.00 8.92 5.14
N ALA A 224 -25.53 10.12 5.34
CA ALA A 224 -25.59 10.79 6.64
C ALA A 224 -26.37 10.00 7.73
N GLU A 225 -27.02 8.90 7.35
CA GLU A 225 -27.78 8.03 8.25
C GLU A 225 -27.00 6.84 8.81
N SER A 226 -25.75 6.63 8.37
CA SER A 226 -24.91 5.53 8.86
C SER A 226 -24.01 6.02 9.98
N THR A 227 -24.42 5.79 11.22
CA THR A 227 -23.56 6.03 12.38
C THR A 227 -22.48 4.96 12.44
N VAL A 228 -21.23 5.33 12.13
CA VAL A 228 -20.08 4.45 12.36
C VAL A 228 -19.63 4.64 13.80
N THR A 229 -19.84 3.64 14.64
CA THR A 229 -19.30 3.62 16.00
C THR A 229 -17.90 3.02 15.91
N PHE A 230 -16.87 3.85 16.09
CA PHE A 230 -15.49 3.35 16.20
C PHE A 230 -15.37 2.61 17.53
N GLY A 231 -15.01 1.31 17.46
CA GLY A 231 -14.68 0.54 18.66
C GLY A 231 -13.45 1.14 19.37
N LYS A 232 -13.52 1.18 20.71
CA LYS A 232 -12.40 1.58 21.57
C LYS A 232 -11.38 0.46 21.70
#